data_471457d3e78140f6a6d4ec177c367e26
#
_entry.id   471457d3e78140f6a6d4ec177c367e26
#
_cell.length_a   1.000
_cell.length_b   1.000
_cell.length_c   1.000
_cell.angle_alpha   90.00
_cell.angle_beta   90.00
_cell.angle_gamma   90.00
#
_symmetry.space_group_name_H-M   'P 1'
#
loop_
_entity.id
_entity.type
_entity.pdbx_description
1 polymer ?
#
loop_
_entity_poly.entity_id
_entity_poly.type
_entity_poly.pdbx_seq_one_letter_code
_entity_poly.pdbx_strand_id
1 'polypeptide(L)'
;MPSAKTILKAALIVGTLDIIAASTQFYLKTGKAPFKPVLTFVASGLLGKKAFAAGDGIMLLGLLIHYCVATAFTLFFFFTIANARFAHQQKLLTGILYGAFVWVVMNLVVLPFTQASRLPKDFWSVVTGMLILICCIGIPLAFLSAGFHPSYKRRTYAGAAS
;
A
#
# COMPACT_ATOMS: atom_id res chain seq x y z
N MET A 1 -18.89 -8.95 6.42
CA MET A 1 -17.53 -8.40 6.62
C MET A 1 -16.52 -9.48 6.25
N PRO A 2 -15.38 -9.13 5.64
CA PRO A 2 -14.32 -10.11 5.39
C PRO A 2 -13.73 -10.62 6.70
N SER A 3 -13.24 -11.86 6.70
CA SER A 3 -12.58 -12.43 7.88
C SER A 3 -11.24 -11.73 8.15
N ALA A 4 -10.77 -11.73 9.41
CA ALA A 4 -9.46 -11.20 9.77
C ALA A 4 -8.33 -11.83 8.94
N LYS A 5 -8.43 -13.14 8.64
CA LYS A 5 -7.50 -13.87 7.76
C LYS A 5 -7.47 -13.29 6.34
N THR A 6 -8.61 -12.87 5.83
CA THR A 6 -8.73 -12.27 4.49
C THR A 6 -8.07 -10.90 4.44
N ILE A 7 -8.34 -10.07 5.44
CA ILE A 7 -7.73 -8.73 5.55
C ILE A 7 -6.20 -8.85 5.67
N LEU A 8 -5.72 -9.77 6.51
CA LEU A 8 -4.29 -10.00 6.67
C LEU A 8 -3.63 -10.48 5.37
N LYS A 9 -4.25 -11.42 4.66
CA LYS A 9 -3.75 -11.85 3.33
C LYS A 9 -3.70 -10.70 2.33
N ALA A 10 -4.74 -9.88 2.28
CA ALA A 10 -4.75 -8.70 1.41
C ALA A 10 -3.63 -7.71 1.78
N ALA A 11 -3.45 -7.42 3.07
CA ALA A 11 -2.39 -6.53 3.56
C ALA A 11 -0.99 -7.05 3.22
N LEU A 12 -0.76 -8.37 3.37
CA LEU A 12 0.51 -8.97 2.99
C LEU A 12 0.76 -8.88 1.48
N ILE A 13 -0.24 -9.15 0.65
CA ILE A 13 -0.11 -9.06 -0.80
C ILE A 13 0.23 -7.63 -1.21
N VAL A 14 -0.58 -6.64 -0.80
CA VAL A 14 -0.37 -5.25 -1.24
C VAL A 14 0.90 -4.65 -0.62
N GLY A 15 1.21 -4.96 0.63
CA GLY A 15 2.45 -4.52 1.28
C GLY A 15 3.70 -5.09 0.59
N THR A 16 3.65 -6.37 0.17
CA THR A 16 4.75 -6.98 -0.60
C THR A 16 4.90 -6.34 -1.98
N LEU A 17 3.80 -6.13 -2.70
CA LEU A 17 3.83 -5.46 -4.01
C LEU A 17 4.41 -4.05 -3.89
N ASP A 18 3.99 -3.29 -2.88
CA ASP A 18 4.43 -1.92 -2.67
C ASP A 18 5.92 -1.84 -2.31
N ILE A 19 6.42 -2.67 -1.39
CA ILE A 19 7.84 -2.64 -1.00
C ILE A 19 8.76 -3.09 -2.16
N ILE A 20 8.30 -4.05 -2.98
CA ILE A 20 9.04 -4.47 -4.18
C ILE A 20 9.08 -3.33 -5.20
N ALA A 21 7.95 -2.66 -5.46
CA ALA A 21 7.88 -1.55 -6.40
C ALA A 21 8.72 -0.35 -5.93
N ALA A 22 8.64 0.01 -4.64
CA ALA A 22 9.46 1.06 -4.05
C ALA A 22 10.96 0.74 -4.13
N SER A 23 11.33 -0.52 -3.88
CA SER A 23 12.71 -1.01 -4.01
C SER A 23 13.19 -0.96 -5.45
N THR A 24 12.35 -1.37 -6.40
CA THR A 24 12.64 -1.31 -7.84
C THR A 24 12.82 0.14 -8.29
N GLN A 25 11.93 1.04 -7.87
CA GLN A 25 12.06 2.47 -8.18
C GLN A 25 13.36 3.06 -7.65
N PHE A 26 13.75 2.70 -6.42
CA PHE A 26 15.02 3.14 -5.84
C PHE A 26 16.22 2.62 -6.65
N TYR A 27 16.21 1.34 -7.03
CA TYR A 27 17.26 0.75 -7.86
C TYR A 27 17.40 1.44 -9.21
N LEU A 28 16.29 1.68 -9.91
CA LEU A 28 16.28 2.35 -11.20
C LEU A 28 16.80 3.79 -11.13
N LYS A 29 16.57 4.48 -10.00
CA LYS A 29 17.05 5.86 -9.81
C LYS A 29 18.51 5.96 -9.38
N THR A 30 19.02 4.99 -8.64
CA THR A 30 20.33 5.11 -7.98
C THR A 30 21.36 4.09 -8.45
N GLY A 31 20.95 2.99 -9.08
CA GLY A 31 21.81 1.84 -9.44
C GLY A 31 22.33 1.06 -8.22
N LYS A 32 21.86 1.36 -7.00
CA LYS A 32 22.36 0.77 -5.76
C LYS A 32 21.40 -0.30 -5.22
N ALA A 33 21.93 -1.25 -4.44
CA ALA A 33 21.13 -2.27 -3.76
C ALA A 33 20.00 -1.62 -2.93
N PRO A 34 18.72 -1.97 -3.19
CA PRO A 34 17.59 -1.13 -2.75
C PRO A 34 17.09 -1.44 -1.35
N PHE A 35 17.17 -2.69 -0.89
CA PHE A 35 16.45 -3.12 0.31
C PHE A 35 16.88 -2.39 1.57
N LYS A 36 18.20 -2.30 1.83
CA LYS A 36 18.70 -1.63 3.04
C LYS A 36 18.33 -0.14 3.08
N PRO A 37 18.58 0.68 2.04
CA PRO A 37 18.19 2.08 2.06
C PRO A 37 16.69 2.32 2.18
N VAL A 38 15.87 1.54 1.48
CA VAL A 38 14.40 1.70 1.49
C VAL A 38 13.85 1.35 2.87
N LEU A 39 14.24 0.22 3.45
CA LEU A 39 13.76 -0.19 4.77
C LEU A 39 14.31 0.70 5.90
N THR A 40 15.56 1.16 5.78
CA THR A 40 16.11 2.15 6.71
C THR A 40 15.35 3.47 6.64
N PHE A 41 14.95 3.91 5.44
CA PHE A 41 14.13 5.10 5.28
C PHE A 41 12.76 4.93 5.97
N VAL A 42 12.10 3.79 5.82
CA VAL A 42 10.84 3.50 6.54
C VAL A 42 11.06 3.54 8.05
N ALA A 43 12.11 2.90 8.55
CA ALA A 43 12.46 2.91 9.98
C ALA A 43 12.80 4.32 10.49
N SER A 44 13.36 5.17 9.63
CA SER A 44 13.68 6.57 9.99
C SER A 44 12.44 7.40 10.28
N GLY A 45 11.28 6.98 9.81
CA GLY A 45 10.01 7.58 10.18
C GLY A 45 9.77 7.59 11.69
N LEU A 46 10.24 6.56 12.39
CA LEU A 46 10.11 6.43 13.84
C LEU A 46 11.38 6.90 14.58
N LEU A 47 12.57 6.54 14.09
CA LEU A 47 13.85 6.75 14.76
C LEU A 47 14.63 7.97 14.28
N GLY A 48 14.14 8.65 13.23
CA GLY A 48 14.82 9.77 12.62
C GLY A 48 16.20 9.41 12.08
N LYS A 49 17.15 10.32 12.22
CA LYS A 49 18.53 10.15 11.72
C LYS A 49 19.26 8.96 12.37
N LYS A 50 18.86 8.53 13.57
CA LYS A 50 19.46 7.38 14.25
C LYS A 50 19.28 6.07 13.49
N ALA A 51 18.23 5.96 12.67
CA ALA A 51 18.02 4.79 11.82
C ALA A 51 19.19 4.54 10.85
N PHE A 52 19.81 5.59 10.34
CA PHE A 52 20.91 5.49 9.37
C PHE A 52 22.26 5.12 10.03
N ALA A 53 22.39 5.31 11.34
CA ALA A 53 23.55 4.90 12.12
C ALA A 53 23.38 3.51 12.76
N ALA A 54 22.19 2.91 12.69
CA ALA A 54 21.90 1.61 13.25
C ALA A 54 22.43 0.48 12.34
N GLY A 55 22.77 -0.64 12.95
CA GLY A 55 23.20 -1.85 12.24
C GLY A 55 22.09 -2.50 11.42
N ASP A 56 22.34 -3.66 10.85
CA ASP A 56 21.43 -4.33 9.90
C ASP A 56 20.06 -4.70 10.47
N GLY A 57 19.92 -4.82 11.79
CA GLY A 57 18.62 -5.03 12.45
C GLY A 57 17.57 -3.96 12.18
N ILE A 58 17.98 -2.76 11.72
CA ILE A 58 17.08 -1.68 11.35
C ILE A 58 16.15 -2.05 10.18
N MET A 59 16.61 -2.94 9.31
CA MET A 59 15.82 -3.40 8.17
C MET A 59 14.58 -4.17 8.61
N LEU A 60 14.72 -5.00 9.65
CA LEU A 60 13.59 -5.75 10.20
C LEU A 60 12.55 -4.81 10.82
N LEU A 61 13.00 -3.79 11.55
CA LEU A 61 12.13 -2.76 12.09
C LEU A 61 11.40 -2.00 10.96
N GLY A 62 12.13 -1.60 9.91
CA GLY A 62 11.55 -0.94 8.75
C GLY A 62 10.49 -1.80 8.05
N LEU A 63 10.77 -3.09 7.90
CA LEU A 63 9.82 -4.03 7.32
C LEU A 63 8.57 -4.20 8.19
N LEU A 64 8.73 -4.29 9.50
CA LEU A 64 7.62 -4.37 10.44
C LEU A 64 6.72 -3.13 10.36
N ILE A 65 7.31 -1.94 10.41
CA ILE A 65 6.59 -0.66 10.28
C ILE A 65 5.85 -0.61 8.95
N HIS A 66 6.51 -1.00 7.84
CA HIS A 66 5.90 -1.04 6.52
C HIS A 66 4.63 -1.90 6.49
N TYR A 67 4.69 -3.13 7.00
CA TYR A 67 3.51 -3.99 7.05
C TYR A 67 2.43 -3.50 8.04
N CYS A 68 2.80 -2.85 9.12
CA CYS A 68 1.83 -2.21 10.02
C CYS A 68 1.05 -1.11 9.27
N VAL A 69 1.74 -0.25 8.53
CA VAL A 69 1.13 0.82 7.72
C VAL A 69 0.27 0.23 6.60
N ALA A 70 0.77 -0.76 5.87
CA ALA A 70 0.01 -1.46 4.82
C ALA A 70 -1.26 -2.11 5.38
N THR A 71 -1.18 -2.71 6.58
CA THR A 71 -2.33 -3.30 7.26
C THR A 71 -3.35 -2.23 7.67
N ALA A 72 -2.89 -1.09 8.19
CA ALA A 72 -3.76 0.02 8.58
C ALA A 72 -4.56 0.56 7.37
N PHE A 73 -3.90 0.80 6.23
CA PHE A 73 -4.58 1.21 5.01
C PHE A 73 -5.52 0.12 4.46
N THR A 74 -5.12 -1.15 4.52
CA THR A 74 -5.98 -2.26 4.12
C THR A 74 -7.24 -2.33 4.98
N LEU A 75 -7.11 -2.22 6.31
CA LEU A 75 -8.25 -2.16 7.24
C LEU A 75 -9.15 -0.97 6.90
N PHE A 76 -8.59 0.21 6.73
CA PHE A 76 -9.35 1.41 6.37
C PHE A 76 -10.15 1.19 5.09
N PHE A 77 -9.55 0.61 4.05
CA PHE A 77 -10.25 0.28 2.80
C PHE A 77 -11.44 -0.64 3.03
N PHE A 78 -11.25 -1.74 3.74
CA PHE A 78 -12.30 -2.73 3.97
C PHE A 78 -13.45 -2.21 4.85
N PHE A 79 -13.15 -1.36 5.83
CA PHE A 79 -14.18 -0.82 6.71
C PHE A 79 -14.96 0.35 6.10
N THR A 80 -14.33 1.17 5.26
CA THR A 80 -14.94 2.40 4.73
C THR A 80 -15.42 2.25 3.29
N ILE A 81 -14.60 1.69 2.40
CA ILE A 81 -14.80 1.75 0.95
C ILE A 81 -15.38 0.45 0.39
N ALA A 82 -14.91 -0.70 0.86
CA ALA A 82 -15.29 -1.99 0.31
C ALA A 82 -16.79 -2.31 0.41
N ASN A 83 -17.53 -1.67 1.32
CA ASN A 83 -18.98 -1.83 1.47
C ASN A 83 -19.81 -0.91 0.56
N ALA A 84 -19.20 0.07 -0.09
CA ALA A 84 -19.91 1.01 -0.96
C ALA A 84 -20.30 0.33 -2.29
N ARG A 85 -21.54 0.56 -2.75
CA ARG A 85 -22.01 0.03 -4.05
C ARG A 85 -21.11 0.45 -5.20
N PHE A 86 -20.60 1.67 -5.18
CA PHE A 86 -19.68 2.22 -6.16
C PHE A 86 -18.39 1.39 -6.27
N ALA A 87 -17.83 0.94 -5.15
CA ALA A 87 -16.60 0.15 -5.13
C ALA A 87 -16.72 -1.18 -5.89
N HIS A 88 -17.94 -1.74 -5.94
CA HIS A 88 -18.20 -2.99 -6.67
C HIS A 88 -18.51 -2.77 -8.14
N GLN A 89 -19.14 -1.65 -8.48
CA GLN A 89 -19.52 -1.32 -9.85
C GLN A 89 -18.33 -0.80 -10.67
N GLN A 90 -17.46 -0.01 -10.04
CA GLN A 90 -16.33 0.65 -10.70
C GLN A 90 -15.01 0.36 -9.96
N LYS A 91 -14.61 -0.91 -9.97
CA LYS A 91 -13.42 -1.39 -9.24
C LYS A 91 -12.14 -0.65 -9.62
N LEU A 92 -11.93 -0.43 -10.92
CA LEU A 92 -10.73 0.25 -11.40
C LEU A 92 -10.68 1.70 -10.90
N LEU A 93 -11.79 2.43 -11.03
CA LEU A 93 -11.86 3.82 -10.55
C LEU A 93 -11.70 3.89 -9.03
N THR A 94 -12.33 2.97 -8.29
CA THR A 94 -12.15 2.87 -6.83
C THR A 94 -10.69 2.61 -6.47
N GLY A 95 -10.00 1.72 -7.18
CA GLY A 95 -8.58 1.45 -6.97
C GLY A 95 -7.71 2.67 -7.26
N ILE A 96 -7.97 3.38 -8.36
CA ILE A 96 -7.23 4.61 -8.71
C ILE A 96 -7.42 5.68 -7.63
N LEU A 97 -8.66 5.97 -7.26
CA LEU A 97 -8.97 6.97 -6.24
C LEU A 97 -8.38 6.61 -4.88
N TYR A 98 -8.45 5.33 -4.51
CA TYR A 98 -7.89 4.88 -3.25
C TYR A 98 -6.36 4.93 -3.22
N GLY A 99 -5.68 4.50 -4.28
CA GLY A 99 -4.24 4.61 -4.38
C GLY A 99 -3.74 6.05 -4.34
N ALA A 100 -4.44 6.97 -5.03
CA ALA A 100 -4.17 8.40 -4.95
C ALA A 100 -4.41 8.94 -3.53
N PHE A 101 -5.50 8.54 -2.86
CA PHE A 101 -5.77 8.87 -1.46
C PHE A 101 -4.65 8.39 -0.54
N VAL A 102 -4.21 7.14 -0.66
CA VAL A 102 -3.08 6.60 0.13
C VAL A 102 -1.83 7.43 -0.10
N TRP A 103 -1.54 7.81 -1.35
CA TRP A 103 -0.40 8.67 -1.67
C TRP A 103 -0.49 10.02 -0.96
N VAL A 104 -1.64 10.68 -1.01
CA VAL A 104 -1.89 11.96 -0.35
C VAL A 104 -1.70 11.84 1.16
N VAL A 105 -2.32 10.84 1.79
CA VAL A 105 -2.20 10.63 3.24
C VAL A 105 -0.75 10.34 3.63
N MET A 106 -0.05 9.47 2.90
CA MET A 106 1.34 9.14 3.20
C MET A 106 2.25 10.37 3.08
N ASN A 107 2.12 11.16 2.02
CA ASN A 107 3.05 12.27 1.76
C ASN A 107 2.68 13.57 2.48
N LEU A 108 1.38 13.87 2.65
CA LEU A 108 0.95 15.13 3.26
C LEU A 108 0.57 15.02 4.73
N VAL A 109 0.27 13.80 5.21
CA VAL A 109 -0.07 13.58 6.61
C VAL A 109 1.04 12.78 7.31
N VAL A 110 1.32 11.56 6.87
CA VAL A 110 2.24 10.67 7.60
C VAL A 110 3.67 11.19 7.57
N LEU A 111 4.25 11.46 6.39
CA LEU A 111 5.63 11.93 6.28
C LEU A 111 5.95 13.19 7.10
N PRO A 112 5.13 14.26 7.09
CA PRO A 112 5.41 15.46 7.89
C PRO A 112 5.43 15.21 9.40
N PHE A 113 4.64 14.24 9.89
CA PHE A 113 4.61 13.85 11.30
C PHE A 113 5.71 12.85 11.67
N THR A 114 6.45 12.34 10.68
CA THR A 114 7.58 11.43 10.92
C THR A 114 8.91 12.18 10.87
N GLN A 115 9.93 11.58 11.44
CA GLN A 115 11.29 12.13 11.38
C GLN A 115 12.02 11.80 10.05
N ALA A 116 11.37 11.07 9.16
CA ALA A 116 11.94 10.64 7.87
C ALA A 116 11.99 11.73 6.79
N SER A 117 11.54 12.92 7.09
CA SER A 117 11.17 14.00 6.18
C SER A 117 11.97 14.14 4.88
N ARG A 118 11.28 14.10 3.76
CA ARG A 118 11.21 15.16 2.71
C ARG A 118 10.17 14.74 1.68
N LEU A 119 9.18 15.61 1.45
CA LEU A 119 8.31 15.50 0.28
C LEU A 119 9.16 15.37 -0.99
N PRO A 120 8.79 14.48 -1.92
CA PRO A 120 9.46 14.44 -3.22
C PRO A 120 9.35 15.82 -3.88
N LYS A 121 10.50 16.40 -4.22
CA LYS A 121 10.58 17.78 -4.73
C LYS A 121 10.37 17.83 -6.25
N ASP A 122 10.60 16.74 -6.95
CA ASP A 122 10.47 16.66 -8.39
C ASP A 122 9.15 16.04 -8.82
N PHE A 123 8.56 16.60 -9.86
CA PHE A 123 7.27 16.17 -10.43
C PHE A 123 7.26 14.68 -10.78
N TRP A 124 8.33 14.17 -11.38
CA TRP A 124 8.42 12.76 -11.77
C TRP A 124 8.41 11.80 -10.58
N SER A 125 9.03 12.17 -9.46
CA SER A 125 8.95 11.38 -8.22
C SER A 125 7.56 11.34 -7.63
N VAL A 126 6.82 12.45 -7.71
CA VAL A 126 5.41 12.52 -7.29
C VAL A 126 4.56 11.59 -8.15
N VAL A 127 4.66 11.72 -9.47
CA VAL A 127 3.86 10.92 -10.41
C VAL A 127 4.17 9.43 -10.27
N THR A 128 5.45 9.05 -10.27
CA THR A 128 5.83 7.63 -10.15
C THR A 128 5.45 7.05 -8.79
N GLY A 129 5.62 7.79 -7.70
CA GLY A 129 5.18 7.35 -6.38
C GLY A 129 3.67 7.15 -6.30
N MET A 130 2.88 8.06 -6.88
CA MET A 130 1.42 7.92 -6.94
C MET A 130 1.01 6.72 -7.78
N LEU A 131 1.62 6.51 -8.95
CA LEU A 131 1.34 5.36 -9.82
C LEU A 131 1.66 4.03 -9.13
N ILE A 132 2.75 3.95 -8.38
CA ILE A 132 3.10 2.75 -7.60
C ILE A 132 1.98 2.43 -6.61
N LEU A 133 1.52 3.40 -5.83
CA LEU A 133 0.47 3.16 -4.83
C LEU A 133 -0.87 2.82 -5.48
N ILE A 134 -1.19 3.41 -6.62
CA ILE A 134 -2.39 3.04 -7.39
C ILE A 134 -2.29 1.59 -7.86
N CYS A 135 -1.18 1.20 -8.48
CA CYS A 135 -1.00 -0.14 -9.06
C CYS A 135 -0.77 -1.23 -8.01
N CYS A 136 -0.06 -0.94 -6.91
CA CYS A 136 0.35 -1.94 -5.93
C CYS A 136 -0.59 -2.04 -4.73
N ILE A 137 -1.32 -0.98 -4.39
CA ILE A 137 -2.25 -0.97 -3.27
C ILE A 137 -3.69 -0.80 -3.74
N GLY A 138 -4.00 0.29 -4.44
CA GLY A 138 -5.36 0.67 -4.77
C GLY A 138 -6.07 -0.37 -5.63
N ILE A 139 -5.53 -0.67 -6.79
CA ILE A 139 -6.14 -1.62 -7.73
C ILE A 139 -6.23 -3.02 -7.12
N PRO A 140 -5.16 -3.62 -6.54
CA PRO A 140 -5.28 -4.95 -5.95
C PRO A 140 -6.32 -5.02 -4.82
N LEU A 141 -6.42 -4.02 -3.94
CA LEU A 141 -7.45 -4.00 -2.90
C LEU A 141 -8.85 -3.93 -3.46
N ALA A 142 -9.09 -3.11 -4.48
CA ALA A 142 -10.41 -3.00 -5.11
C ALA A 142 -10.85 -4.33 -5.75
N PHE A 143 -9.93 -5.06 -6.38
CA PHE A 143 -10.23 -6.36 -6.97
C PHE A 143 -10.38 -7.46 -5.91
N LEU A 144 -9.51 -7.51 -4.91
CA LEU A 144 -9.61 -8.47 -3.80
C LEU A 144 -10.91 -8.30 -3.02
N SER A 145 -11.34 -7.06 -2.76
CA SER A 145 -12.60 -6.79 -2.03
C SER A 145 -13.84 -7.29 -2.77
N ALA A 146 -13.83 -7.24 -4.09
CA ALA A 146 -14.97 -7.69 -4.90
C ALA A 146 -15.26 -9.20 -4.79
N GLY A 147 -14.24 -10.01 -4.57
CA GLY A 147 -14.39 -11.46 -4.36
C GLY A 147 -15.07 -11.86 -3.05
N PHE A 148 -15.22 -10.92 -2.11
CA PHE A 148 -15.77 -11.19 -0.78
C PHE A 148 -17.22 -10.73 -0.57
N HIS A 149 -17.86 -10.15 -1.60
CA HIS A 149 -19.26 -9.68 -1.46
C HIS A 149 -20.25 -10.82 -1.77
N PRO A 150 -21.29 -11.06 -0.91
CA PRO A 150 -22.26 -12.14 -1.10
C PRO A 150 -23.00 -12.09 -2.44
N SER A 151 -23.22 -10.91 -3.00
CA SER A 151 -23.91 -10.72 -4.27
C SER A 151 -23.11 -11.22 -5.50
N TYR A 152 -21.79 -11.25 -5.41
CA TYR A 152 -20.95 -11.79 -6.48
C TYR A 152 -21.03 -13.31 -6.56
N LYS A 153 -21.05 -13.99 -5.41
CA LYS A 153 -21.22 -15.46 -5.36
C LYS A 153 -22.54 -15.92 -5.97
N ARG A 154 -23.64 -15.18 -5.76
CA ARG A 154 -24.94 -15.52 -6.37
C ARG A 154 -24.95 -15.47 -7.90
N ARG A 155 -24.26 -14.53 -8.52
CA ARG A 155 -24.21 -14.42 -10.00
C ARG A 155 -23.38 -15.54 -10.64
N THR A 156 -22.30 -15.96 -10.00
CA THR A 156 -21.43 -17.02 -10.54
C THR A 156 -22.14 -18.38 -10.51
N TYR A 157 -22.92 -18.65 -9.47
CA TYR A 157 -23.68 -19.92 -9.38
C TYR A 157 -24.96 -19.91 -10.23
N ALA A 158 -25.60 -18.76 -10.47
CA ALA A 158 -26.77 -18.64 -11.34
C ALA A 158 -26.41 -18.78 -12.83
N GLY A 159 -25.22 -18.33 -13.24
CA GLY A 159 -24.72 -18.48 -14.60
C GLY A 159 -24.13 -19.86 -14.93
N ALA A 160 -23.86 -20.69 -13.93
CA ALA A 160 -23.35 -22.06 -14.12
C ALA A 160 -24.50 -23.12 -14.15
N ALA A 161 -25.75 -22.70 -13.89
CA ALA A 161 -26.94 -23.57 -13.87
C ALA A 161 -27.87 -23.34 -15.09
N SER A 162 -27.47 -22.51 -16.04
CA SER A 162 -28.09 -22.28 -17.33
C SER A 162 -27.25 -22.85 -18.48
#